data_3905ec3deb455960c0720b6d5fb49805
#
_entry.id   3905ec3deb455960c0720b6d5fb49805
#
_cell.length_a   1.000
_cell.length_b   1.000
_cell.length_c   1.000
_cell.angle_alpha   90.00
_cell.angle_beta   90.00
_cell.angle_gamma   90.00
#
_symmetry.space_group_name_H-M   'P 1'
#
loop_
_entity.id
_entity.type
_entity.pdbx_description
1 polymer ?
#
loop_
_entity_poly.entity_id
_entity_poly.type
_entity_poly.pdbx_seq_one_letter_code
_entity_poly.pdbx_strand_id
1 'polypeptide(L)'
;QATMNAAIAREYTQPEIEAHLMALLESEPRNWVVIQSVVDVMAENGFGITDEGRARLRAADAEDSGILAASWACVSCALDSSSCELSVALLCRLPIDLTPVGDISTLIFESSNYVLGYEVDQFDLVLALVGVSAVVIIPITGGTSATLKAGTSILKLAKSLGRITPGLMRMIRGAFSRAVDWSVLAKTSVTRFLDDVPRAIRRNEIQPIARLVDNMSKVSDRVGIPQTLHLVGYVDDVSDSARLASLTGAVANKSSGYLSLLGKNRVFRAIVRWSDEVAELVFAVLGLIYAFFAIVLNFIISRRLRRLARATPSRPKPNA
;
A
#
# COMPACT_ATOMS: atom_id res chain seq x y z
N GLN A 1 -7.93 -15.32 -0.24
CA GLN A 1 -7.00 -16.42 0.06
C GLN A 1 -7.46 -17.72 -0.59
N ALA A 2 -8.69 -18.21 -0.32
CA ALA A 2 -9.19 -19.48 -0.88
C ALA A 2 -9.07 -19.55 -2.43
N THR A 3 -9.39 -18.49 -3.15
CA THR A 3 -9.27 -18.43 -4.62
C THR A 3 -7.82 -18.57 -5.09
N MET A 4 -6.86 -17.97 -4.37
CA MET A 4 -5.43 -18.08 -4.68
C MET A 4 -4.91 -19.48 -4.36
N ASN A 5 -5.31 -20.07 -3.23
CA ASN A 5 -4.96 -21.44 -2.89
C ASN A 5 -5.51 -22.43 -3.93
N ALA A 6 -6.75 -22.25 -4.36
CA ALA A 6 -7.33 -23.06 -5.44
C ALA A 6 -6.59 -22.91 -6.78
N ALA A 7 -6.05 -21.73 -7.07
CA ALA A 7 -5.22 -21.51 -8.26
C ALA A 7 -3.86 -22.22 -8.13
N ILE A 8 -3.20 -22.13 -6.99
CA ILE A 8 -1.95 -22.86 -6.71
C ILE A 8 -2.15 -24.37 -6.87
N ALA A 9 -3.19 -24.94 -6.23
CA ALA A 9 -3.49 -26.36 -6.30
C ALA A 9 -3.82 -26.89 -7.71
N ARG A 10 -4.26 -26.02 -8.62
CA ARG A 10 -4.54 -26.37 -10.02
C ARG A 10 -3.31 -26.30 -10.92
N GLU A 11 -2.37 -25.41 -10.61
CA GLU A 11 -1.26 -25.05 -11.50
C GLU A 11 0.04 -25.71 -11.11
N TYR A 12 0.16 -26.09 -9.85
CA TYR A 12 1.39 -26.66 -9.32
C TYR A 12 1.17 -28.05 -8.77
N THR A 13 2.01 -28.97 -9.21
CA THR A 13 2.29 -30.20 -8.50
C THR A 13 3.40 -29.97 -7.47
N GLN A 14 3.56 -30.87 -6.52
CA GLN A 14 4.63 -30.74 -5.52
C GLN A 14 6.04 -30.62 -6.13
N PRO A 15 6.45 -31.41 -7.14
CA PRO A 15 7.77 -31.24 -7.75
C PRO A 15 7.94 -29.86 -8.45
N GLU A 16 6.89 -29.34 -9.07
CA GLU A 16 6.96 -28.05 -9.79
C GLU A 16 7.11 -26.86 -8.84
N ILE A 17 6.37 -26.83 -7.73
CA ILE A 17 6.49 -25.75 -6.76
C ILE A 17 7.83 -25.82 -6.01
N GLU A 18 8.33 -27.02 -5.73
CA GLU A 18 9.66 -27.22 -5.15
C GLU A 18 10.76 -26.81 -6.14
N ALA A 19 10.64 -27.14 -7.42
CA ALA A 19 11.55 -26.67 -8.45
C ALA A 19 11.58 -25.15 -8.54
N HIS A 20 10.42 -24.47 -8.41
CA HIS A 20 10.37 -23.01 -8.34
C HIS A 20 11.12 -22.47 -7.12
N LEU A 21 10.96 -23.08 -5.95
CA LEU A 21 11.72 -22.72 -4.76
C LEU A 21 13.22 -22.91 -4.95
N MET A 22 13.65 -24.02 -5.57
CA MET A 22 15.06 -24.27 -5.86
C MET A 22 15.65 -23.22 -6.82
N ALA A 23 14.90 -22.82 -7.84
CA ALA A 23 15.32 -21.75 -8.76
C ALA A 23 15.51 -20.41 -8.04
N LEU A 24 14.66 -20.10 -7.04
CA LEU A 24 14.84 -18.91 -6.20
C LEU A 24 16.10 -18.99 -5.32
N LEU A 25 16.47 -20.18 -4.85
CA LEU A 25 17.69 -20.40 -4.07
C LEU A 25 18.98 -20.32 -4.92
N GLU A 26 18.88 -20.55 -6.22
CA GLU A 26 20.00 -20.45 -7.16
C GLU A 26 20.20 -19.02 -7.70
N SER A 27 19.25 -18.11 -7.43
CA SER A 27 19.37 -16.71 -7.85
C SER A 27 20.42 -15.96 -7.02
N GLU A 28 21.20 -15.08 -7.66
CA GLU A 28 22.16 -14.19 -7.00
C GLU A 28 21.86 -12.72 -7.34
N PRO A 29 21.66 -11.87 -6.33
CA PRO A 29 21.49 -12.19 -4.91
C PRO A 29 20.17 -12.90 -4.63
N ARG A 30 20.12 -13.75 -3.58
CA ARG A 30 18.90 -14.43 -3.13
C ARG A 30 17.91 -13.45 -2.51
N ASN A 31 16.65 -13.55 -2.92
CA ASN A 31 15.59 -12.73 -2.33
C ASN A 31 14.87 -13.52 -1.22
N TRP A 32 15.37 -13.44 0.00
CA TRP A 32 14.84 -14.15 1.15
C TRP A 32 13.39 -13.79 1.50
N VAL A 33 12.95 -12.57 1.16
CA VAL A 33 11.55 -12.16 1.30
C VAL A 33 10.63 -13.04 0.44
N VAL A 34 11.03 -13.30 -0.80
CA VAL A 34 10.25 -14.16 -1.72
C VAL A 34 10.38 -15.62 -1.34
N ILE A 35 11.60 -16.09 -1.06
CA ILE A 35 11.89 -17.47 -0.67
C ILE A 35 11.04 -17.87 0.54
N GLN A 36 11.09 -17.11 1.62
CA GLN A 36 10.30 -17.39 2.81
C GLN A 36 8.79 -17.35 2.53
N SER A 37 8.35 -16.37 1.75
CA SER A 37 6.95 -16.24 1.36
C SER A 37 6.45 -17.43 0.52
N VAL A 38 7.28 -17.98 -0.37
CA VAL A 38 6.96 -19.20 -1.14
C VAL A 38 6.89 -20.42 -0.23
N VAL A 39 7.82 -20.56 0.71
CA VAL A 39 7.78 -21.64 1.72
C VAL A 39 6.48 -21.60 2.53
N ASP A 40 6.05 -20.39 2.95
CA ASP A 40 4.80 -20.22 3.70
C ASP A 40 3.57 -20.56 2.84
N VAL A 41 3.58 -20.22 1.54
CA VAL A 41 2.51 -20.61 0.60
C VAL A 41 2.48 -22.11 0.36
N MET A 42 3.65 -22.76 0.22
CA MET A 42 3.76 -24.22 0.09
C MET A 42 3.15 -24.90 1.31
N ALA A 43 3.57 -24.51 2.51
CA ALA A 43 3.08 -25.07 3.76
C ALA A 43 1.56 -24.95 3.92
N GLU A 44 1.00 -23.78 3.57
CA GLU A 44 -0.44 -23.52 3.65
C GLU A 44 -1.25 -24.39 2.68
N ASN A 45 -0.70 -24.70 1.50
CA ASN A 45 -1.37 -25.53 0.49
C ASN A 45 -1.05 -27.03 0.63
N GLY A 46 -0.37 -27.43 1.70
CA GLY A 46 -0.05 -28.83 1.99
C GLY A 46 1.09 -29.39 1.14
N PHE A 47 1.85 -28.54 0.45
CA PHE A 47 3.06 -28.96 -0.27
C PHE A 47 4.22 -29.08 0.71
N GLY A 48 4.82 -30.27 0.79
CA GLY A 48 6.01 -30.52 1.57
C GLY A 48 7.28 -30.05 0.82
N ILE A 49 8.36 -29.89 1.55
CA ILE A 49 9.70 -29.72 0.99
C ILE A 49 10.44 -31.05 1.24
N THR A 50 11.09 -31.59 0.23
CA THR A 50 11.88 -32.84 0.36
C THR A 50 13.04 -32.66 1.35
N ASP A 51 13.63 -33.77 1.83
CA ASP A 51 14.80 -33.72 2.74
C ASP A 51 15.98 -33.03 2.04
N GLU A 52 16.17 -33.26 0.73
CA GLU A 52 17.18 -32.59 -0.07
C GLU A 52 16.90 -31.12 -0.18
N GLY A 53 15.66 -30.71 -0.51
CA GLY A 53 15.25 -29.33 -0.58
C GLY A 53 15.44 -28.58 0.73
N ARG A 54 15.10 -29.21 1.87
CA ARG A 54 15.37 -28.66 3.22
C ARG A 54 16.85 -28.49 3.51
N ALA A 55 17.67 -29.43 3.05
CA ALA A 55 19.11 -29.34 3.24
C ALA A 55 19.70 -28.17 2.43
N ARG A 56 19.28 -27.99 1.17
CA ARG A 56 19.68 -26.85 0.32
C ARG A 56 19.22 -25.51 0.91
N LEU A 57 17.97 -25.43 1.36
CA LEU A 57 17.44 -24.21 1.99
C LEU A 57 18.27 -23.80 3.21
N ARG A 58 18.60 -24.75 4.10
CA ARG A 58 19.44 -24.49 5.28
C ARG A 58 20.88 -24.12 4.92
N ALA A 59 21.45 -24.73 3.89
CA ALA A 59 22.78 -24.40 3.43
C ALA A 59 22.86 -22.97 2.88
N ALA A 60 21.89 -22.58 2.05
CA ALA A 60 21.81 -21.22 1.50
C ALA A 60 21.56 -20.17 2.61
N ASP A 61 20.70 -20.47 3.59
CA ASP A 61 20.47 -19.58 4.73
C ASP A 61 21.74 -19.41 5.59
N ALA A 62 22.47 -20.49 5.86
CA ALA A 62 23.72 -20.44 6.59
C ALA A 62 24.84 -19.65 5.84
N GLU A 63 24.84 -19.72 4.51
CA GLU A 63 25.75 -18.93 3.67
C GLU A 63 25.45 -17.43 3.79
N ASP A 64 24.20 -17.03 3.63
CA ASP A 64 23.81 -15.63 3.60
C ASP A 64 23.67 -14.99 5.00
N SER A 65 23.35 -15.78 6.04
CA SER A 65 23.22 -15.30 7.42
C SER A 65 24.54 -15.25 8.19
N GLY A 66 25.65 -15.65 7.58
CA GLY A 66 26.98 -15.61 8.20
C GLY A 66 27.35 -14.19 8.68
N ILE A 67 27.93 -14.06 9.90
CA ILE A 67 28.25 -12.76 10.51
C ILE A 67 29.14 -11.89 9.57
N LEU A 68 30.09 -12.49 8.87
CA LEU A 68 30.96 -11.77 7.95
C LEU A 68 30.19 -11.31 6.69
N ALA A 69 29.35 -12.16 6.13
CA ALA A 69 28.50 -11.82 4.98
C ALA A 69 27.51 -10.72 5.34
N ALA A 70 26.83 -10.84 6.46
CA ALA A 70 25.88 -9.83 6.94
C ALA A 70 26.57 -8.47 7.25
N SER A 71 27.77 -8.49 7.84
CA SER A 71 28.52 -7.26 8.13
C SER A 71 28.99 -6.56 6.85
N TRP A 72 29.49 -7.32 5.88
CA TRP A 72 29.91 -6.78 4.58
C TRP A 72 28.73 -6.24 3.78
N ALA A 73 27.63 -6.98 3.71
CA ALA A 73 26.39 -6.54 3.07
C ALA A 73 25.83 -5.26 3.73
N CYS A 74 25.94 -5.13 5.05
CA CYS A 74 25.55 -3.92 5.79
C CYS A 74 26.40 -2.71 5.39
N VAL A 75 27.73 -2.84 5.38
CA VAL A 75 28.65 -1.74 5.02
C VAL A 75 28.47 -1.34 3.55
N SER A 76 28.41 -2.30 2.64
CA SER A 76 28.22 -2.02 1.21
C SER A 76 26.89 -1.33 0.94
N CYS A 77 25.78 -1.79 1.55
CA CYS A 77 24.46 -1.17 1.43
C CYS A 77 24.43 0.26 2.03
N ALA A 78 25.13 0.51 3.13
CA ALA A 78 25.21 1.85 3.71
C ALA A 78 25.95 2.84 2.80
N LEU A 79 26.97 2.38 2.08
CA LEU A 79 27.79 3.19 1.17
C LEU A 79 27.16 3.32 -0.23
N ASP A 80 26.61 2.24 -0.77
CA ASP A 80 25.99 2.20 -2.09
C ASP A 80 24.64 1.54 -2.06
N SER A 81 23.58 2.32 -2.36
CA SER A 81 22.20 1.84 -2.40
C SER A 81 21.95 0.75 -3.43
N SER A 82 22.74 0.69 -4.49
CA SER A 82 22.58 -0.34 -5.54
C SER A 82 23.01 -1.73 -5.05
N SER A 83 23.84 -1.82 -4.02
CA SER A 83 24.30 -3.05 -3.40
C SER A 83 23.38 -3.57 -2.28
N CYS A 84 22.29 -2.85 -1.96
CA CYS A 84 21.37 -3.23 -0.91
C CYS A 84 20.48 -4.40 -1.33
N GLU A 85 20.68 -5.54 -0.69
CA GLU A 85 19.77 -6.68 -0.79
C GLU A 85 18.53 -6.47 0.11
N LEU A 86 17.41 -7.13 -0.25
CA LEU A 86 16.20 -7.16 0.59
C LEU A 86 16.39 -8.15 1.75
N SER A 87 17.39 -7.88 2.57
CA SER A 87 17.82 -8.68 3.71
C SER A 87 17.99 -7.79 4.96
N VAL A 88 18.59 -8.36 6.00
CA VAL A 88 18.95 -7.61 7.23
C VAL A 88 19.88 -6.41 6.93
N ALA A 89 20.68 -6.47 5.86
CA ALA A 89 21.56 -5.39 5.43
C ALA A 89 20.81 -4.07 5.16
N LEU A 90 19.54 -4.14 4.72
CA LEU A 90 18.70 -2.97 4.51
C LEU A 90 18.48 -2.14 5.79
N LEU A 91 18.45 -2.79 6.97
CA LEU A 91 18.29 -2.10 8.25
C LEU A 91 19.45 -1.12 8.54
N CYS A 92 20.60 -1.34 7.94
CA CYS A 92 21.76 -0.46 8.10
C CYS A 92 21.60 0.89 7.38
N ARG A 93 20.79 0.93 6.34
CA ARG A 93 20.48 2.15 5.59
C ARG A 93 19.26 2.91 6.09
N LEU A 94 18.30 2.24 6.68
CA LEU A 94 17.05 2.84 7.15
C LEU A 94 17.24 4.10 8.02
N PRO A 95 18.19 4.15 8.98
CA PRO A 95 18.41 5.37 9.79
C PRO A 95 18.82 6.58 8.96
N ILE A 96 19.51 6.38 7.84
CA ILE A 96 20.01 7.44 6.97
C ILE A 96 18.86 8.02 6.12
N ASP A 97 18.01 7.18 5.56
CA ASP A 97 16.96 7.58 4.61
C ASP A 97 15.65 8.03 5.28
N LEU A 98 15.45 7.74 6.58
CA LEU A 98 14.22 8.08 7.31
C LEU A 98 14.30 9.39 8.12
N THR A 99 15.43 10.12 8.08
CA THR A 99 15.58 11.37 8.83
C THR A 99 14.84 12.53 8.15
N PRO A 100 13.81 13.12 8.79
CA PRO A 100 13.00 14.19 8.19
C PRO A 100 13.65 15.58 8.29
N VAL A 101 14.94 15.66 8.63
CA VAL A 101 15.61 16.92 8.93
C VAL A 101 15.89 17.70 7.64
N GLY A 102 15.16 18.77 7.45
CA GLY A 102 15.37 19.72 6.35
C GLY A 102 14.33 19.68 5.22
N ASP A 103 13.32 18.82 5.27
CA ASP A 103 12.34 18.64 4.18
C ASP A 103 11.69 19.98 3.72
N ILE A 104 11.33 20.88 4.64
CA ILE A 104 10.67 22.16 4.29
C ILE A 104 11.64 23.11 3.61
N SER A 105 12.83 23.28 4.16
CA SER A 105 13.84 24.19 3.58
C SER A 105 14.34 23.66 2.24
N THR A 106 14.58 22.36 2.13
CA THR A 106 14.92 21.69 0.87
C THR A 106 13.82 21.85 -0.17
N LEU A 107 12.55 21.65 0.23
CA LEU A 107 11.42 21.80 -0.69
C LEU A 107 11.30 23.23 -1.24
N ILE A 108 11.48 24.25 -0.41
CA ILE A 108 11.47 25.66 -0.84
C ILE A 108 12.63 25.95 -1.77
N PHE A 109 13.85 25.52 -1.40
CA PHE A 109 15.06 25.74 -2.19
C PHE A 109 14.96 25.06 -3.56
N GLU A 110 14.59 23.79 -3.60
CA GLU A 110 14.43 23.05 -4.86
C GLU A 110 13.27 23.56 -5.72
N SER A 111 12.19 24.10 -5.09
CA SER A 111 11.13 24.78 -5.83
C SER A 111 11.65 26.04 -6.51
N SER A 112 12.54 26.79 -5.87
CA SER A 112 13.22 27.96 -6.45
C SER A 112 14.14 27.56 -7.60
N ASN A 113 14.94 26.50 -7.42
CA ASN A 113 15.80 25.94 -8.47
C ASN A 113 14.99 25.57 -9.72
N TYR A 114 13.85 24.87 -9.52
CA TYR A 114 12.98 24.51 -10.63
C TYR A 114 12.44 25.72 -11.39
N VAL A 115 11.96 26.76 -10.69
CA VAL A 115 11.44 27.97 -11.30
C VAL A 115 12.52 28.76 -12.05
N LEU A 116 13.77 28.67 -11.59
CA LEU A 116 14.92 29.26 -12.25
C LEU A 116 15.45 28.42 -13.43
N GLY A 117 14.85 27.25 -13.70
CA GLY A 117 15.22 26.38 -14.83
C GLY A 117 16.34 25.40 -14.55
N TYR A 118 16.74 25.22 -13.29
CA TYR A 118 17.69 24.18 -12.91
C TYR A 118 17.02 22.79 -12.87
N GLU A 119 17.81 21.75 -13.13
CA GLU A 119 17.35 20.38 -12.97
C GLU A 119 17.09 20.05 -11.50
N VAL A 120 15.91 19.47 -11.22
CA VAL A 120 15.49 19.05 -9.88
C VAL A 120 14.92 17.64 -9.91
N ASP A 121 15.04 16.93 -8.81
CA ASP A 121 14.40 15.62 -8.68
C ASP A 121 12.89 15.75 -8.46
N GLN A 122 12.14 15.68 -9.55
CA GLN A 122 10.69 15.82 -9.56
C GLN A 122 9.98 14.78 -8.69
N PHE A 123 10.51 13.56 -8.63
CA PHE A 123 9.94 12.48 -7.84
C PHE A 123 10.06 12.78 -6.34
N ASP A 124 11.25 13.11 -5.89
CA ASP A 124 11.51 13.39 -4.48
C ASP A 124 10.80 14.67 -4.01
N LEU A 125 10.71 15.68 -4.88
CA LEU A 125 9.96 16.91 -4.59
C LEU A 125 8.47 16.65 -4.37
N VAL A 126 7.82 15.86 -5.24
CA VAL A 126 6.39 15.51 -5.06
C VAL A 126 6.19 14.73 -3.76
N LEU A 127 7.05 13.77 -3.46
CA LEU A 127 6.93 13.00 -2.22
C LEU A 127 7.22 13.86 -0.97
N ALA A 128 8.22 14.73 -1.02
CA ALA A 128 8.48 15.67 0.07
C ALA A 128 7.27 16.57 0.33
N LEU A 129 6.65 17.10 -0.74
CA LEU A 129 5.45 17.91 -0.63
C LEU A 129 4.29 17.13 0.01
N VAL A 130 4.06 15.88 -0.39
CA VAL A 130 3.02 15.01 0.23
C VAL A 130 3.33 14.80 1.71
N GLY A 131 4.57 14.49 2.06
CA GLY A 131 5.00 14.24 3.44
C GLY A 131 4.83 15.46 4.36
N VAL A 132 5.14 16.66 3.85
CA VAL A 132 5.05 17.92 4.62
C VAL A 132 3.63 18.50 4.62
N SER A 133 2.85 18.28 3.55
CA SER A 133 1.50 18.83 3.39
C SER A 133 0.41 18.03 4.11
N ALA A 134 0.76 17.28 5.15
CA ALA A 134 -0.18 16.43 5.89
C ALA A 134 -1.49 17.14 6.25
N VAL A 135 -1.42 18.42 6.62
CA VAL A 135 -2.61 19.24 6.96
C VAL A 135 -3.63 19.33 5.81
N VAL A 136 -3.14 19.34 4.56
CA VAL A 136 -4.01 19.41 3.36
C VAL A 136 -4.47 18.03 2.90
N ILE A 137 -3.63 17.02 3.11
CA ILE A 137 -3.78 15.68 2.52
C ILE A 137 -4.52 14.71 3.45
N ILE A 138 -4.38 14.84 4.77
CA ILE A 138 -5.08 13.99 5.76
C ILE A 138 -6.60 13.93 5.54
N PRO A 139 -7.32 15.05 5.31
CA PRO A 139 -8.76 14.98 5.03
C PRO A 139 -9.12 14.20 3.76
N ILE A 140 -8.16 14.02 2.85
CA ILE A 140 -8.35 13.32 1.58
C ILE A 140 -8.16 11.81 1.74
N THR A 141 -7.18 11.39 2.58
CA THR A 141 -6.78 9.98 2.72
C THR A 141 -7.39 9.31 3.94
N GLY A 142 -7.82 10.09 4.94
CA GLY A 142 -8.20 9.57 6.26
C GLY A 142 -7.02 9.03 7.08
N GLY A 143 -5.78 9.19 6.59
CA GLY A 143 -4.56 8.78 7.26
C GLY A 143 -4.11 9.75 8.34
N THR A 144 -2.99 9.45 8.98
CA THR A 144 -2.30 10.35 9.92
C THR A 144 -1.05 10.95 9.26
N SER A 145 -0.49 12.01 9.86
CA SER A 145 0.79 12.56 9.38
C SER A 145 1.93 11.54 9.44
N ALA A 146 1.90 10.63 10.41
CA ALA A 146 2.87 9.55 10.54
C ALA A 146 2.78 8.54 9.38
N THR A 147 1.56 8.14 8.98
CA THR A 147 1.36 7.23 7.83
C THR A 147 1.84 7.85 6.53
N LEU A 148 1.57 9.13 6.29
CA LEU A 148 2.05 9.80 5.07
C LEU A 148 3.58 9.90 5.06
N LYS A 149 4.22 10.21 6.18
CA LYS A 149 5.69 10.22 6.28
C LYS A 149 6.28 8.84 6.04
N ALA A 150 5.73 7.80 6.66
CA ALA A 150 6.20 6.42 6.44
C ALA A 150 6.09 6.02 4.96
N GLY A 151 4.95 6.25 4.32
CA GLY A 151 4.74 5.92 2.92
C GLY A 151 5.66 6.69 1.96
N THR A 152 5.91 7.99 2.21
CA THR A 152 6.85 8.78 1.39
C THR A 152 8.29 8.28 1.54
N SER A 153 8.73 7.96 2.77
CA SER A 153 10.06 7.43 3.04
C SER A 153 10.28 6.08 2.34
N ILE A 154 9.28 5.19 2.37
CA ILE A 154 9.32 3.89 1.67
C ILE A 154 9.49 4.10 0.15
N LEU A 155 8.74 5.02 -0.45
CA LEU A 155 8.84 5.28 -1.89
C LEU A 155 10.17 5.93 -2.28
N LYS A 156 10.72 6.84 -1.46
CA LYS A 156 12.06 7.40 -1.66
C LYS A 156 13.12 6.29 -1.58
N LEU A 157 13.03 5.43 -0.57
CA LEU A 157 13.93 4.28 -0.42
C LEU A 157 13.78 3.29 -1.58
N ALA A 158 12.56 2.99 -2.02
CA ALA A 158 12.33 2.13 -3.19
C ALA A 158 12.95 2.72 -4.46
N LYS A 159 12.94 4.05 -4.61
CA LYS A 159 13.60 4.75 -5.72
C LYS A 159 15.13 4.59 -5.62
N SER A 160 15.72 4.84 -4.46
CA SER A 160 17.19 4.73 -4.28
C SER A 160 17.69 3.30 -4.54
N LEU A 161 16.85 2.29 -4.30
CA LEU A 161 17.09 0.88 -4.58
C LEU A 161 16.74 0.45 -6.02
N GLY A 162 16.34 1.38 -6.90
CA GLY A 162 15.94 1.05 -8.28
C GLY A 162 14.67 0.18 -8.38
N ARG A 163 13.81 0.18 -7.35
CA ARG A 163 12.60 -0.68 -7.27
C ARG A 163 11.33 -0.02 -7.81
N ILE A 164 11.40 1.25 -8.22
CA ILE A 164 10.25 1.97 -8.77
C ILE A 164 10.01 1.54 -10.22
N THR A 165 8.79 1.11 -10.51
CA THR A 165 8.42 0.73 -11.89
C THR A 165 8.39 1.95 -12.82
N PRO A 166 8.60 1.76 -14.13
CA PRO A 166 8.45 2.85 -15.10
C PRO A 166 7.04 3.47 -15.11
N GLY A 167 6.00 2.68 -14.81
CA GLY A 167 4.63 3.15 -14.68
C GLY A 167 4.46 4.13 -13.53
N LEU A 168 4.90 3.72 -12.34
CA LEU A 168 4.87 4.51 -11.12
C LEU A 168 5.70 5.79 -11.25
N MET A 169 6.90 5.70 -11.85
CA MET A 169 7.75 6.86 -12.11
C MET A 169 7.05 7.88 -13.01
N ARG A 170 6.43 7.44 -14.12
CA ARG A 170 5.67 8.34 -15.00
C ARG A 170 4.49 9.01 -14.30
N MET A 171 3.78 8.26 -13.45
CA MET A 171 2.63 8.78 -12.70
C MET A 171 3.06 9.90 -11.75
N ILE A 172 4.12 9.71 -10.97
CA ILE A 172 4.62 10.69 -9.99
C ILE A 172 5.19 11.92 -10.71
N ARG A 173 6.02 11.74 -11.75
CA ARG A 173 6.51 12.85 -12.57
C ARG A 173 5.38 13.63 -13.25
N GLY A 174 4.34 12.93 -13.72
CA GLY A 174 3.16 13.58 -14.29
C GLY A 174 2.39 14.42 -13.26
N ALA A 175 2.38 14.02 -11.99
CA ALA A 175 1.78 14.82 -10.92
C ALA A 175 2.61 16.08 -10.62
N PHE A 176 3.92 16.04 -10.78
CA PHE A 176 4.81 17.18 -10.53
C PHE A 176 4.37 18.45 -11.24
N SER A 177 4.07 18.38 -12.52
CA SER A 177 3.68 19.54 -13.32
C SER A 177 2.21 19.95 -13.16
N ARG A 178 1.33 19.02 -12.83
CA ARG A 178 -0.11 19.27 -12.75
C ARG A 178 -0.61 19.58 -11.35
N ALA A 179 -0.04 18.92 -10.33
CA ALA A 179 -0.55 18.98 -8.96
C ALA A 179 -0.04 20.19 -8.18
N VAL A 180 1.03 20.83 -8.60
CA VAL A 180 1.72 21.85 -7.79
C VAL A 180 1.98 23.11 -8.61
N ASP A 181 1.67 24.25 -8.02
CA ASP A 181 2.13 25.56 -8.49
C ASP A 181 3.46 25.91 -7.82
N TRP A 182 4.55 25.50 -8.45
CA TRP A 182 5.91 25.68 -7.94
C TRP A 182 6.29 27.15 -7.77
N SER A 183 5.68 28.06 -8.55
CA SER A 183 5.95 29.49 -8.46
C SER A 183 5.46 30.11 -7.14
N VAL A 184 4.43 29.54 -6.54
CA VAL A 184 3.93 29.90 -5.22
C VAL A 184 4.91 29.41 -4.14
N LEU A 185 5.34 28.17 -4.22
CA LEU A 185 6.27 27.59 -3.24
C LEU A 185 7.65 28.23 -3.28
N ALA A 186 8.17 28.57 -4.45
CA ALA A 186 9.46 29.23 -4.62
C ALA A 186 9.53 30.63 -3.98
N LYS A 187 8.39 31.31 -3.82
CA LYS A 187 8.29 32.64 -3.22
C LYS A 187 7.94 32.61 -1.73
N THR A 188 7.65 31.43 -1.19
CA THR A 188 7.27 31.30 0.23
C THR A 188 8.49 31.31 1.14
N SER A 189 8.29 31.66 2.41
CA SER A 189 9.29 31.53 3.46
C SER A 189 8.97 30.33 4.34
N VAL A 190 9.96 29.80 5.06
CA VAL A 190 9.77 28.68 6.00
C VAL A 190 8.63 28.97 6.99
N THR A 191 8.53 30.22 7.46
CA THR A 191 7.49 30.64 8.43
C THR A 191 6.08 30.70 7.85
N ARG A 192 5.93 30.94 6.53
CA ARG A 192 4.63 31.01 5.84
C ARG A 192 4.30 29.76 5.04
N PHE A 193 5.16 28.75 5.09
CA PHE A 193 5.03 27.55 4.28
C PHE A 193 3.67 26.87 4.48
N LEU A 194 3.23 26.69 5.73
CA LEU A 194 1.95 26.05 6.05
C LEU A 194 0.72 26.82 5.54
N ASP A 195 0.82 28.13 5.42
CA ASP A 195 -0.25 28.99 4.91
C ASP A 195 -0.30 29.00 3.37
N ASP A 196 0.85 28.89 2.71
CA ASP A 196 0.98 29.00 1.26
C ASP A 196 0.81 27.63 0.55
N VAL A 197 1.18 26.51 1.19
CA VAL A 197 1.04 25.16 0.64
C VAL A 197 -0.38 24.83 0.17
N PRO A 198 -1.47 25.13 0.94
CA PRO A 198 -2.83 24.87 0.48
C PRO A 198 -3.20 25.59 -0.82
N ARG A 199 -2.57 26.73 -1.11
CA ARG A 199 -2.78 27.52 -2.33
C ARG A 199 -1.99 26.98 -3.50
N ALA A 200 -0.82 26.40 -3.24
CA ALA A 200 0.06 25.80 -4.25
C ALA A 200 -0.43 24.43 -4.74
N ILE A 201 -1.23 23.72 -3.95
CA ILE A 201 -1.62 22.34 -4.26
C ILE A 201 -3.00 22.30 -4.93
N ARG A 202 -3.05 21.68 -6.11
CA ARG A 202 -4.29 21.29 -6.78
C ARG A 202 -4.76 19.93 -6.22
N ARG A 203 -5.74 19.96 -5.31
CA ARG A 203 -6.18 18.78 -4.53
C ARG A 203 -6.54 17.58 -5.39
N ASN A 204 -7.23 17.77 -6.51
CA ASN A 204 -7.65 16.67 -7.39
C ASN A 204 -6.47 15.96 -8.03
N GLU A 205 -5.39 16.67 -8.33
CA GLU A 205 -4.21 16.15 -8.98
C GLU A 205 -3.23 15.47 -7.99
N ILE A 206 -3.16 15.96 -6.75
CA ILE A 206 -2.30 15.36 -5.71
C ILE A 206 -2.94 14.16 -5.02
N GLN A 207 -4.28 14.05 -5.04
CA GLN A 207 -5.01 12.97 -4.37
C GLN A 207 -4.55 11.56 -4.77
N PRO A 208 -4.28 11.23 -6.05
CA PRO A 208 -3.76 9.93 -6.42
C PRO A 208 -2.43 9.60 -5.74
N ILE A 209 -1.52 10.57 -5.64
CA ILE A 209 -0.22 10.37 -4.97
C ILE A 209 -0.40 10.17 -3.47
N ALA A 210 -1.28 10.96 -2.85
CA ALA A 210 -1.58 10.81 -1.43
C ALA A 210 -2.15 9.41 -1.10
N ARG A 211 -3.05 8.89 -1.96
CA ARG A 211 -3.58 7.52 -1.83
C ARG A 211 -2.51 6.46 -2.04
N LEU A 212 -1.61 6.64 -3.02
CA LEU A 212 -0.47 5.76 -3.22
C LEU A 212 0.38 5.67 -1.95
N VAL A 213 0.76 6.82 -1.40
CA VAL A 213 1.58 6.94 -0.19
C VAL A 213 0.90 6.24 1.00
N ASP A 214 -0.39 6.50 1.22
CA ASP A 214 -1.19 5.87 2.27
C ASP A 214 -1.28 4.34 2.10
N ASN A 215 -1.49 3.86 0.88
CA ASN A 215 -1.50 2.43 0.59
C ASN A 215 -0.14 1.78 0.86
N MET A 216 0.98 2.42 0.51
CA MET A 216 2.32 1.90 0.78
C MET A 216 2.63 1.85 2.28
N SER A 217 2.19 2.84 3.05
CA SER A 217 2.27 2.77 4.51
C SER A 217 1.49 1.57 5.07
N LYS A 218 0.24 1.38 4.64
CA LYS A 218 -0.60 0.24 5.05
C LYS A 218 0.03 -1.11 4.70
N VAL A 219 0.67 -1.21 3.55
CA VAL A 219 1.44 -2.41 3.18
C VAL A 219 2.58 -2.62 4.16
N SER A 220 3.37 -1.59 4.42
CA SER A 220 4.52 -1.66 5.32
C SER A 220 4.15 -2.03 6.77
N ASP A 221 3.05 -1.49 7.26
CA ASP A 221 2.55 -1.82 8.60
C ASP A 221 2.18 -3.31 8.76
N ARG A 222 1.84 -3.98 7.65
CA ARG A 222 1.40 -5.38 7.64
C ARG A 222 2.52 -6.38 7.39
N VAL A 223 3.46 -6.04 6.52
CA VAL A 223 4.47 -7.01 6.04
C VAL A 223 5.90 -6.54 6.29
N GLY A 224 6.09 -5.36 6.87
CA GLY A 224 7.40 -4.77 7.14
C GLY A 224 8.05 -4.15 5.90
N ILE A 225 9.13 -3.40 6.13
CA ILE A 225 9.80 -2.60 5.10
C ILE A 225 10.44 -3.45 4.01
N PRO A 226 11.21 -4.53 4.30
CA PRO A 226 11.88 -5.31 3.26
C PRO A 226 10.89 -5.90 2.24
N GLN A 227 9.79 -6.45 2.73
CA GLN A 227 8.77 -7.01 1.85
C GLN A 227 8.01 -5.93 1.09
N THR A 228 7.74 -4.78 1.70
CA THR A 228 7.11 -3.64 1.01
C THR A 228 7.97 -3.17 -0.16
N LEU A 229 9.28 -3.03 0.03
CA LEU A 229 10.21 -2.64 -1.04
C LEU A 229 10.24 -3.64 -2.19
N HIS A 230 10.13 -4.95 -1.90
CA HIS A 230 9.95 -5.95 -2.95
C HIS A 230 8.63 -5.74 -3.69
N LEU A 231 7.55 -5.53 -2.95
CA LEU A 231 6.20 -5.42 -3.48
C LEU A 231 5.94 -4.13 -4.28
N VAL A 232 6.65 -3.04 -3.99
CA VAL A 232 6.59 -1.79 -4.80
C VAL A 232 6.92 -2.05 -6.26
N GLY A 233 7.80 -3.03 -6.56
CA GLY A 233 8.12 -3.45 -7.93
C GLY A 233 6.94 -4.02 -8.73
N TYR A 234 5.79 -4.25 -8.10
CA TYR A 234 4.55 -4.67 -8.77
C TYR A 234 3.53 -3.52 -8.92
N VAL A 235 3.88 -2.29 -8.52
CA VAL A 235 2.97 -1.13 -8.52
C VAL A 235 3.29 -0.22 -9.70
N ASP A 236 2.36 -0.11 -10.65
CA ASP A 236 2.48 0.81 -11.78
C ASP A 236 1.63 2.08 -11.60
N ASP A 237 0.55 1.99 -10.80
CA ASP A 237 -0.39 3.08 -10.56
C ASP A 237 -1.06 2.97 -9.17
N VAL A 238 -1.97 3.91 -8.88
CA VAL A 238 -2.73 3.95 -7.61
C VAL A 238 -3.65 2.75 -7.44
N SER A 239 -4.22 2.22 -8.54
CA SER A 239 -5.09 1.05 -8.50
C SER A 239 -4.31 -0.19 -8.07
N ASP A 240 -3.11 -0.37 -8.60
CA ASP A 240 -2.21 -1.46 -8.19
C ASP A 240 -1.80 -1.34 -6.73
N SER A 241 -1.53 -0.11 -6.24
CA SER A 241 -1.21 0.11 -4.82
C SER A 241 -2.37 -0.27 -3.91
N ALA A 242 -3.61 0.04 -4.29
CA ALA A 242 -4.80 -0.33 -3.54
C ALA A 242 -5.02 -1.86 -3.53
N ARG A 243 -4.82 -2.53 -4.67
CA ARG A 243 -4.87 -4.00 -4.77
C ARG A 243 -3.80 -4.65 -3.91
N LEU A 244 -2.60 -4.09 -3.91
CA LEU A 244 -1.51 -4.58 -3.08
C LEU A 244 -1.81 -4.42 -1.58
N ALA A 245 -2.36 -3.28 -1.16
CA ALA A 245 -2.80 -3.07 0.20
C ALA A 245 -3.91 -4.08 0.59
N SER A 246 -4.83 -4.39 -0.32
CA SER A 246 -5.86 -5.41 -0.10
C SER A 246 -5.26 -6.82 -0.03
N LEU A 247 -4.29 -7.14 -0.89
CA LEU A 247 -3.58 -8.42 -0.89
C LEU A 247 -2.86 -8.65 0.44
N THR A 248 -2.05 -7.69 0.87
CA THR A 248 -1.32 -7.78 2.15
C THR A 248 -2.27 -7.84 3.35
N GLY A 249 -3.44 -7.23 3.26
CA GLY A 249 -4.51 -7.37 4.25
C GLY A 249 -5.12 -8.78 4.31
N ALA A 250 -5.15 -9.48 3.20
CA ALA A 250 -5.75 -10.82 3.09
C ALA A 250 -4.76 -11.95 3.44
N VAL A 251 -3.49 -11.81 3.05
CA VAL A 251 -2.51 -12.93 3.13
C VAL A 251 -1.18 -12.54 3.77
N ALA A 252 -1.03 -11.31 4.25
CA ALA A 252 0.14 -10.79 4.94
C ALA A 252 1.48 -11.15 4.23
N ASN A 253 2.41 -11.78 4.95
CA ASN A 253 3.75 -12.12 4.45
C ASN A 253 3.75 -13.09 3.26
N LYS A 254 2.65 -13.81 2.99
CA LYS A 254 2.51 -14.70 1.83
C LYS A 254 2.28 -13.97 0.50
N SER A 255 2.11 -12.63 0.55
CA SER A 255 1.84 -11.80 -0.65
C SER A 255 2.90 -11.94 -1.74
N SER A 256 4.19 -11.92 -1.37
CA SER A 256 5.30 -12.09 -2.31
C SER A 256 5.33 -13.47 -2.94
N GLY A 257 5.01 -14.52 -2.16
CA GLY A 257 4.94 -15.91 -2.65
C GLY A 257 3.81 -16.10 -3.67
N TYR A 258 2.60 -15.59 -3.39
CA TYR A 258 1.51 -15.64 -4.36
C TYR A 258 1.84 -14.87 -5.65
N LEU A 259 2.47 -13.69 -5.53
CA LEU A 259 2.88 -12.93 -6.71
C LEU A 259 3.97 -13.63 -7.51
N SER A 260 4.92 -14.29 -6.84
CA SER A 260 5.98 -15.07 -7.49
C SER A 260 5.43 -16.28 -8.23
N LEU A 261 4.50 -17.03 -7.62
CA LEU A 261 3.93 -18.25 -8.19
C LEU A 261 2.87 -17.98 -9.26
N LEU A 262 1.91 -17.09 -9.00
CA LEU A 262 0.76 -16.87 -9.88
C LEU A 262 0.91 -15.67 -10.83
N GLY A 263 1.87 -14.79 -10.54
CA GLY A 263 2.08 -13.55 -11.28
C GLY A 263 1.07 -12.43 -10.93
N LYS A 264 1.49 -11.17 -11.15
CA LYS A 264 0.74 -9.94 -10.83
C LYS A 264 -0.71 -9.98 -11.33
N ASN A 265 -0.91 -10.28 -12.61
CA ASN A 265 -2.23 -10.16 -13.26
C ASN A 265 -3.28 -11.09 -12.66
N ARG A 266 -2.90 -12.30 -12.25
CA ARG A 266 -3.83 -13.27 -11.65
C ARG A 266 -4.16 -12.91 -10.22
N VAL A 267 -3.14 -12.59 -9.43
CA VAL A 267 -3.31 -12.19 -8.03
C VAL A 267 -4.19 -10.96 -7.93
N PHE A 268 -3.91 -9.92 -8.72
CA PHE A 268 -4.69 -8.68 -8.68
C PHE A 268 -6.12 -8.85 -9.18
N ARG A 269 -6.37 -9.73 -10.17
CA ARG A 269 -7.76 -10.09 -10.57
C ARG A 269 -8.50 -10.84 -9.48
N ALA A 270 -7.84 -11.75 -8.77
CA ALA A 270 -8.46 -12.48 -7.68
C ALA A 270 -8.89 -11.57 -6.54
N ILE A 271 -8.08 -10.55 -6.22
CA ILE A 271 -8.39 -9.55 -5.19
C ILE A 271 -9.59 -8.68 -5.58
N VAL A 272 -9.69 -8.24 -6.83
CA VAL A 272 -10.83 -7.43 -7.32
C VAL A 272 -12.15 -8.22 -7.22
N ARG A 273 -12.19 -9.46 -7.68
CA ARG A 273 -13.39 -10.30 -7.60
C ARG A 273 -13.86 -10.52 -6.15
N TRP A 274 -12.92 -10.72 -5.24
CA TRP A 274 -13.25 -10.88 -3.82
C TRP A 274 -13.81 -9.59 -3.20
N SER A 275 -13.30 -8.44 -3.61
CA SER A 275 -13.80 -7.13 -3.19
C SER A 275 -15.25 -6.89 -3.63
N ASP A 276 -15.60 -7.28 -4.85
CA ASP A 276 -16.95 -7.14 -5.40
C ASP A 276 -17.95 -8.06 -4.69
N GLU A 277 -17.60 -9.32 -4.45
CA GLU A 277 -18.43 -10.29 -3.72
C GLU A 277 -18.72 -9.82 -2.26
N VAL A 278 -17.70 -9.27 -1.58
CA VAL A 278 -17.85 -8.72 -0.23
C VAL A 278 -18.72 -7.46 -0.23
N ALA A 279 -18.55 -6.58 -1.22
CA ALA A 279 -19.38 -5.39 -1.35
C ALA A 279 -20.87 -5.75 -1.57
N GLU A 280 -21.17 -6.70 -2.45
CA GLU A 280 -22.52 -7.19 -2.67
C GLU A 280 -23.15 -7.78 -1.39
N LEU A 281 -22.38 -8.58 -0.63
CA LEU A 281 -22.86 -9.13 0.64
C LEU A 281 -23.15 -8.02 1.67
N VAL A 282 -22.27 -7.02 1.77
CA VAL A 282 -22.47 -5.88 2.68
C VAL A 282 -23.71 -5.08 2.30
N PHE A 283 -23.92 -4.79 1.00
CA PHE A 283 -25.12 -4.10 0.53
C PHE A 283 -26.40 -4.92 0.77
N ALA A 284 -26.36 -6.24 0.60
CA ALA A 284 -27.47 -7.12 0.89
C ALA A 284 -27.84 -7.10 2.39
N VAL A 285 -26.83 -7.16 3.27
CA VAL A 285 -27.06 -7.09 4.74
C VAL A 285 -27.61 -5.72 5.15
N LEU A 286 -27.04 -4.62 4.62
CA LEU A 286 -27.54 -3.28 4.88
C LEU A 286 -28.98 -3.10 4.38
N GLY A 287 -29.33 -3.67 3.22
CA GLY A 287 -30.68 -3.68 2.67
C GLY A 287 -31.67 -4.42 3.57
N LEU A 288 -31.29 -5.57 4.12
CA LEU A 288 -32.09 -6.31 5.08
C LEU A 288 -32.32 -5.54 6.39
N ILE A 289 -31.27 -4.90 6.91
CA ILE A 289 -31.37 -4.06 8.11
C ILE A 289 -32.33 -2.89 7.86
N TYR A 290 -32.20 -2.21 6.72
CA TYR A 290 -33.08 -1.11 6.34
C TYR A 290 -34.55 -1.57 6.22
N ALA A 291 -34.80 -2.70 5.54
CA ALA A 291 -36.14 -3.27 5.39
C ALA A 291 -36.74 -3.62 6.75
N PHE A 292 -35.98 -4.20 7.67
CA PHE A 292 -36.41 -4.49 9.02
C PHE A 292 -36.87 -3.23 9.79
N PHE A 293 -36.00 -2.19 9.76
CA PHE A 293 -36.34 -0.91 10.39
C PHE A 293 -37.59 -0.25 9.78
N ALA A 294 -37.74 -0.30 8.45
CA ALA A 294 -38.91 0.23 7.76
C ALA A 294 -40.21 -0.49 8.18
N ILE A 295 -40.18 -1.82 8.29
CA ILE A 295 -41.31 -2.62 8.75
C ILE A 295 -41.69 -2.28 10.21
N VAL A 296 -40.72 -2.21 11.10
CA VAL A 296 -40.91 -1.86 12.50
C VAL A 296 -41.49 -0.46 12.64
N LEU A 297 -40.95 0.51 11.92
CA LEU A 297 -41.42 1.90 11.93
C LEU A 297 -42.86 1.99 11.42
N ASN A 298 -43.16 1.34 10.30
CA ASN A 298 -44.52 1.28 9.75
C ASN A 298 -45.50 0.63 10.71
N PHE A 299 -45.10 -0.44 11.40
CA PHE A 299 -45.94 -1.09 12.44
C PHE A 299 -46.23 -0.14 13.62
N ILE A 300 -45.21 0.60 14.10
CA ILE A 300 -45.36 1.56 15.20
C ILE A 300 -46.29 2.72 14.79
N ILE A 301 -46.07 3.29 13.60
CA ILE A 301 -46.88 4.39 13.07
C ILE A 301 -48.35 3.93 12.89
N SER A 302 -48.57 2.80 12.26
CA SER A 302 -49.92 2.27 12.03
C SER A 302 -50.64 1.97 13.32
N ARG A 303 -49.93 1.49 14.35
CA ARG A 303 -50.48 1.23 15.68
C ARG A 303 -50.85 2.54 16.42
N ARG A 304 -50.07 3.59 16.29
CA ARG A 304 -50.35 4.92 16.83
C ARG A 304 -51.51 5.59 16.12
N LEU A 305 -51.58 5.54 14.79
CA LEU A 305 -52.70 6.10 14.02
C LEU A 305 -54.01 5.41 14.33
N ARG A 306 -54.05 4.07 14.49
CA ARG A 306 -55.24 3.34 14.91
C ARG A 306 -55.72 3.71 16.32
N ARG A 307 -54.80 4.05 17.24
CA ARG A 307 -55.17 4.53 18.58
C ARG A 307 -55.78 5.94 18.53
N LEU A 308 -55.24 6.83 17.72
CA LEU A 308 -55.76 8.19 17.54
C LEU A 308 -57.14 8.18 16.84
N ALA A 309 -57.30 7.34 15.82
CA ALA A 309 -58.60 7.20 15.12
C ALA A 309 -59.74 6.64 16.06
N ARG A 310 -59.37 5.87 17.09
CA ARG A 310 -60.35 5.39 18.10
C ARG A 310 -60.65 6.42 19.20
N ALA A 311 -59.80 7.45 19.35
CA ALA A 311 -59.95 8.50 20.35
C ALA A 311 -60.78 9.71 19.86
N THR A 312 -61.16 9.80 18.57
CA THR A 312 -62.03 10.84 18.04
C THR A 312 -63.49 10.55 18.42
N PRO A 313 -64.12 11.36 19.28
CA PRO A 313 -65.53 11.18 19.63
C PRO A 313 -66.42 11.43 18.41
N SER A 314 -67.35 10.54 18.16
CA SER A 314 -68.35 10.69 17.13
C SER A 314 -69.14 12.03 17.33
N ARG A 315 -69.10 12.87 16.27
CA ARG A 315 -69.87 14.12 16.21
C ARG A 315 -71.38 13.76 16.47
N PRO A 316 -72.06 14.47 17.36
CA PRO A 316 -73.49 14.28 17.53
C PRO A 316 -74.21 14.62 16.22
N LYS A 317 -75.16 13.77 15.82
CA LYS A 317 -76.07 14.03 14.70
C LYS A 317 -76.88 15.29 14.97
N PRO A 318 -77.06 16.23 14.04
CA PRO A 318 -77.99 17.34 14.19
C PRO A 318 -79.40 16.78 14.21
N ASN A 319 -80.16 17.09 15.28
CA ASN A 319 -81.57 16.81 15.35
C ASN A 319 -82.30 17.60 14.26
N ALA A 320 -83.15 16.90 13.49
CA ALA A 320 -84.13 17.48 12.58
C ALA A 320 -85.33 17.98 13.36
#